data_66d5272f02180896e7465cb0a3aac1ba
#
_entry.id   66d5272f02180896e7465cb0a3aac1ba
#
_cell.length_a   1.000
_cell.length_b   1.000
_cell.length_c   1.000
_cell.angle_alpha   90.00
_cell.angle_beta   90.00
_cell.angle_gamma   90.00
#
_symmetry.space_group_name_H-M   'P 1'
#
loop_
_entity.id
_entity.type
_entity.pdbx_description
1 polymer ?
#
loop_
_entity_poly.entity_id
_entity_poly.type
_entity_poly.pdbx_seq_one_letter_code
_entity_poly.pdbx_strand_id
1 'polypeptide(L)'
;MEFIRSRIETQLMSLTGLSLGQLDLENPKGDPGLFGPDSVSWQVHGDFSSMLIGGISALMLQALHPLALAGVWDHSNFRQDMLGRLRRTSQFISGTTFGSRKDAEWLIEKVRTVHLQVVGHAPDGRPYAASDPELLTWVHVAEVGSFLAAHLRYRNPHLSGRDQDRYYDEIALVAERLGARNVPRSREEIADYLACIRPQLLCDERSREVLRLLLDAPAPSTLAKPFGALMMQAGIDLLPDWAGAMLGQHPSLLQRQLVRAGVKRSAPLLRWAMRNGSVQRAHRRMGLM
;
A
#
# COMPACT_ATOMS: atom_id res chain seq x y z
N MET A 1 6.44 -30.22 -7.73
CA MET A 1 5.60 -29.15 -7.15
C MET A 1 6.43 -28.11 -6.38
N GLU A 2 7.41 -28.55 -5.58
CA GLU A 2 8.28 -27.65 -4.80
C GLU A 2 9.07 -26.66 -5.67
N PHE A 3 9.64 -27.12 -6.80
CA PHE A 3 10.35 -26.25 -7.75
C PHE A 3 9.49 -25.11 -8.32
N ILE A 4 8.24 -25.43 -8.73
CA ILE A 4 7.30 -24.41 -9.25
C ILE A 4 6.96 -23.41 -8.17
N ARG A 5 6.70 -23.88 -6.96
CA ARG A 5 6.40 -23.04 -5.79
C ARG A 5 7.54 -22.08 -5.49
N SER A 6 8.79 -22.60 -5.39
CA SER A 6 9.98 -21.80 -5.12
C SER A 6 10.20 -20.70 -6.18
N ARG A 7 9.97 -21.01 -7.47
CA ARG A 7 10.05 -19.99 -8.53
C ARG A 7 9.01 -18.89 -8.37
N ILE A 8 7.75 -19.26 -8.06
CA ILE A 8 6.69 -18.27 -7.81
C ILE A 8 7.05 -17.43 -6.60
N GLU A 9 7.44 -18.04 -5.48
CA GLU A 9 7.82 -17.32 -4.26
C GLU A 9 8.97 -16.34 -4.53
N THR A 10 10.03 -16.75 -5.22
CA THR A 10 11.16 -15.88 -5.59
C THR A 10 10.71 -14.67 -6.38
N GLN A 11 9.82 -14.84 -7.37
CA GLN A 11 9.29 -13.73 -8.14
C GLN A 11 8.43 -12.78 -7.28
N LEU A 12 7.57 -13.32 -6.41
CA LEU A 12 6.77 -12.51 -5.49
C LEU A 12 7.65 -11.75 -4.51
N MET A 13 8.65 -12.41 -3.93
CA MET A 13 9.62 -11.78 -3.01
C MET A 13 10.39 -10.66 -3.68
N SER A 14 10.70 -10.76 -4.97
CA SER A 14 11.38 -9.69 -5.73
C SER A 14 10.55 -8.40 -5.85
N LEU A 15 9.23 -8.49 -5.71
CA LEU A 15 8.33 -7.32 -5.70
C LEU A 15 8.17 -6.69 -4.32
N THR A 16 8.55 -7.41 -3.25
CA THR A 16 8.43 -6.93 -1.89
C THR A 16 9.67 -6.17 -1.43
N GLY A 17 9.52 -5.34 -0.42
CA GLY A 17 10.64 -4.68 0.25
C GLY A 17 11.60 -5.62 0.96
N LEU A 18 11.23 -6.89 1.17
CA LEU A 18 12.09 -7.92 1.74
C LEU A 18 13.31 -8.22 0.84
N SER A 19 13.20 -7.99 -0.47
CA SER A 19 14.33 -8.13 -1.41
C SER A 19 15.45 -7.12 -1.15
N LEU A 20 15.20 -6.06 -0.38
CA LEU A 20 16.21 -5.05 -0.02
C LEU A 20 17.12 -5.50 1.14
N GLY A 21 16.80 -6.60 1.83
CA GLY A 21 17.67 -7.25 2.81
C GLY A 21 17.98 -6.44 4.08
N GLN A 22 17.26 -5.35 4.36
CA GLN A 22 17.56 -4.44 5.47
C GLN A 22 16.81 -4.77 6.78
N LEU A 23 15.85 -5.71 6.74
CA LEU A 23 15.00 -6.04 7.88
C LEU A 23 15.09 -7.52 8.23
N ASP A 24 15.31 -7.81 9.50
CA ASP A 24 15.16 -9.15 10.06
C ASP A 24 13.82 -9.27 10.78
N LEU A 25 12.82 -9.81 10.08
CA LEU A 25 11.48 -10.00 10.63
C LEU A 25 11.36 -11.21 11.58
N GLU A 26 12.44 -11.98 11.78
CA GLU A 26 12.45 -13.18 12.63
C GLU A 26 13.10 -12.96 13.99
N ASN A 27 13.76 -11.83 14.19
CA ASN A 27 14.42 -11.47 15.43
C ASN A 27 14.11 -10.02 15.86
N PRO A 28 14.21 -9.71 17.17
CA PRO A 28 14.45 -10.64 18.29
C PRO A 28 13.20 -11.50 18.57
N LYS A 29 13.41 -12.75 18.98
CA LYS A 29 12.28 -13.66 19.30
C LYS A 29 11.39 -13.10 20.39
N GLY A 30 10.07 -13.27 20.20
CA GLY A 30 9.04 -12.82 21.15
C GLY A 30 8.67 -11.33 21.08
N ASP A 31 9.35 -10.51 20.24
CA ASP A 31 8.98 -9.09 20.08
C ASP A 31 7.71 -8.94 19.24
N PRO A 32 6.59 -8.40 19.77
CA PRO A 32 5.34 -8.25 19.03
C PRO A 32 5.37 -7.12 17.97
N GLY A 33 6.40 -6.31 17.95
CA GLY A 33 6.43 -5.09 17.13
C GLY A 33 5.52 -3.99 17.67
N LEU A 34 4.92 -3.22 16.77
CA LEU A 34 3.99 -2.14 17.16
C LEU A 34 2.59 -2.65 17.48
N PHE A 35 2.14 -3.73 16.82
CA PHE A 35 0.75 -4.16 16.85
C PHE A 35 0.53 -5.55 17.45
N GLY A 36 1.46 -6.48 17.22
CA GLY A 36 1.34 -7.86 17.65
C GLY A 36 0.43 -8.73 16.76
N PRO A 37 0.50 -10.06 16.95
CA PRO A 37 -0.16 -11.04 16.06
C PRO A 37 -1.70 -11.03 16.16
N ASP A 38 -2.29 -10.53 17.25
CA ASP A 38 -3.74 -10.47 17.44
C ASP A 38 -4.35 -9.17 16.89
N SER A 39 -3.54 -8.32 16.24
CA SER A 39 -4.01 -7.07 15.64
C SER A 39 -4.74 -7.31 14.32
N VAL A 40 -5.71 -6.44 14.04
CA VAL A 40 -6.37 -6.42 12.73
C VAL A 40 -5.41 -5.93 11.65
N SER A 41 -4.45 -5.10 12.02
CA SER A 41 -3.39 -4.64 11.11
C SER A 41 -2.56 -5.81 10.56
N TRP A 42 -2.20 -6.81 11.38
CA TRP A 42 -1.52 -8.02 10.88
C TRP A 42 -2.43 -8.83 9.97
N GLN A 43 -3.72 -8.93 10.29
CA GLN A 43 -4.69 -9.65 9.47
C GLN A 43 -4.87 -9.00 8.10
N VAL A 44 -5.03 -7.69 8.04
CA VAL A 44 -5.25 -6.94 6.78
C VAL A 44 -3.99 -6.95 5.92
N HIS A 45 -2.83 -6.64 6.52
CA HIS A 45 -1.56 -6.56 5.78
C HIS A 45 -0.91 -7.91 5.49
N GLY A 46 -1.41 -9.00 6.09
CA GLY A 46 -0.84 -10.34 5.94
C GLY A 46 -1.12 -11.02 4.60
N ASP A 47 -2.02 -10.51 3.77
CA ASP A 47 -2.33 -11.08 2.46
C ASP A 47 -1.64 -10.33 1.32
N PHE A 48 -0.62 -10.94 0.73
CA PHE A 48 0.18 -10.33 -0.34
C PHE A 48 -0.67 -9.82 -1.51
N SER A 49 -1.66 -10.61 -1.95
CA SER A 49 -2.47 -10.23 -3.13
C SER A 49 -3.32 -8.99 -2.85
N SER A 50 -3.96 -8.94 -1.68
CA SER A 50 -4.76 -7.78 -1.26
C SER A 50 -3.88 -6.54 -1.08
N MET A 51 -2.70 -6.70 -0.44
CA MET A 51 -1.76 -5.60 -0.24
C MET A 51 -1.23 -5.03 -1.57
N LEU A 52 -0.90 -5.90 -2.54
CA LEU A 52 -0.46 -5.45 -3.86
C LEU A 52 -1.56 -4.65 -4.58
N ILE A 53 -2.79 -5.17 -4.61
CA ILE A 53 -3.94 -4.50 -5.25
C ILE A 53 -4.26 -3.19 -4.54
N GLY A 54 -4.33 -3.21 -3.20
CA GLY A 54 -4.56 -2.01 -2.39
C GLY A 54 -3.48 -0.96 -2.58
N GLY A 55 -2.20 -1.37 -2.63
CA GLY A 55 -1.08 -0.47 -2.88
C GLY A 55 -1.12 0.20 -4.25
N ILE A 56 -1.49 -0.53 -5.30
CA ILE A 56 -1.69 0.02 -6.65
C ILE A 56 -2.82 1.07 -6.63
N SER A 57 -3.96 0.75 -6.02
CA SER A 57 -5.10 1.68 -5.89
C SER A 57 -4.72 2.93 -5.07
N ALA A 58 -3.99 2.74 -3.96
CA ALA A 58 -3.52 3.83 -3.12
C ALA A 58 -2.62 4.82 -3.88
N LEU A 59 -1.68 4.31 -4.68
CA LEU A 59 -0.79 5.17 -5.48
C LEU A 59 -1.54 5.99 -6.52
N MET A 60 -2.55 5.40 -7.16
CA MET A 60 -3.42 6.12 -8.09
C MET A 60 -4.21 7.22 -7.37
N LEU A 61 -4.73 6.90 -6.19
CA LEU A 61 -5.52 7.85 -5.38
C LEU A 61 -4.63 8.98 -4.85
N GLN A 62 -3.44 8.67 -4.33
CA GLN A 62 -2.48 9.65 -3.83
C GLN A 62 -2.04 10.63 -4.91
N ALA A 63 -1.93 10.18 -6.17
CA ALA A 63 -1.56 11.03 -7.30
C ALA A 63 -2.60 12.11 -7.66
N LEU A 64 -3.80 12.05 -7.09
CA LEU A 64 -4.82 13.08 -7.27
C LEU A 64 -4.61 14.32 -6.39
N HIS A 65 -3.76 14.26 -5.37
CA HIS A 65 -3.50 15.45 -4.53
C HIS A 65 -2.29 16.23 -5.08
N PRO A 66 -2.48 17.47 -5.59
CA PRO A 66 -1.44 18.17 -6.34
C PRO A 66 -0.17 18.44 -5.54
N LEU A 67 -0.27 18.77 -4.24
CA LEU A 67 0.91 19.03 -3.40
C LEU A 67 1.64 17.74 -3.02
N ALA A 68 0.92 16.66 -2.71
CA ALA A 68 1.54 15.36 -2.45
C ALA A 68 2.24 14.83 -3.72
N LEU A 69 1.59 14.98 -4.87
CA LEU A 69 2.19 14.61 -6.16
C LEU A 69 3.41 15.46 -6.50
N ALA A 70 3.40 16.77 -6.21
CA ALA A 70 4.54 17.66 -6.45
C ALA A 70 5.79 17.18 -5.68
N GLY A 71 5.66 16.84 -4.40
CA GLY A 71 6.76 16.29 -3.61
C GLY A 71 7.33 14.98 -4.19
N VAL A 72 6.45 14.10 -4.64
CA VAL A 72 6.87 12.87 -5.35
C VAL A 72 7.55 13.16 -6.68
N TRP A 73 7.03 14.11 -7.42
CA TRP A 73 7.52 14.48 -8.75
C TRP A 73 8.93 15.04 -8.71
N ASP A 74 9.20 15.91 -7.76
CA ASP A 74 10.46 16.67 -7.68
C ASP A 74 11.57 15.87 -6.96
N HIS A 75 11.22 15.00 -5.99
CA HIS A 75 12.19 14.35 -5.12
C HIS A 75 12.29 12.83 -5.29
N SER A 76 11.49 12.22 -6.15
CA SER A 76 11.53 10.77 -6.38
C SER A 76 11.95 10.44 -7.80
N ASN A 77 12.79 9.41 -7.94
CA ASN A 77 13.19 8.87 -9.24
C ASN A 77 12.19 7.86 -9.84
N PHE A 78 10.90 7.97 -9.46
CA PHE A 78 9.88 6.98 -9.86
C PHE A 78 9.76 6.79 -11.37
N ARG A 79 10.08 7.81 -12.16
CA ARG A 79 10.07 7.72 -13.64
C ARG A 79 11.14 6.78 -14.19
N GLN A 80 12.28 6.66 -13.52
CA GLN A 80 13.39 5.79 -13.90
C GLN A 80 13.33 4.43 -13.18
N ASP A 81 12.84 4.42 -11.92
CA ASP A 81 12.84 3.25 -11.06
C ASP A 81 11.53 3.14 -10.24
N MET A 82 10.41 2.89 -10.95
CA MET A 82 9.10 2.68 -10.31
C MET A 82 9.12 1.47 -9.36
N LEU A 83 9.74 0.36 -9.79
CA LEU A 83 9.79 -0.85 -8.97
C LEU A 83 10.62 -0.65 -7.69
N GLY A 84 11.74 0.06 -7.76
CA GLY A 84 12.53 0.38 -6.58
C GLY A 84 11.75 1.25 -5.59
N ARG A 85 10.97 2.21 -6.08
CA ARG A 85 10.07 2.99 -5.24
C ARG A 85 9.02 2.10 -4.54
N LEU A 86 8.34 1.23 -5.29
CA LEU A 86 7.35 0.31 -4.74
C LEU A 86 7.96 -0.61 -3.68
N ARG A 87 9.19 -1.11 -3.90
CA ARG A 87 9.91 -1.94 -2.91
C ARG A 87 10.23 -1.17 -1.63
N ARG A 88 10.67 0.08 -1.72
CA ARG A 88 10.94 0.92 -0.54
C ARG A 88 9.67 1.19 0.27
N THR A 89 8.56 1.51 -0.39
CA THR A 89 7.25 1.67 0.27
C THR A 89 6.80 0.36 0.91
N SER A 90 6.89 -0.76 0.18
CA SER A 90 6.56 -2.09 0.71
C SER A 90 7.45 -2.49 1.90
N GLN A 91 8.73 -2.10 1.90
CA GLN A 91 9.62 -2.31 3.05
C GLN A 91 9.17 -1.52 4.27
N PHE A 92 8.79 -0.25 4.08
CA PHE A 92 8.26 0.58 5.16
C PHE A 92 7.00 -0.04 5.77
N ILE A 93 6.01 -0.39 4.94
CA ILE A 93 4.76 -1.00 5.38
C ILE A 93 5.02 -2.34 6.10
N SER A 94 5.83 -3.21 5.51
CA SER A 94 6.17 -4.51 6.12
C SER A 94 6.92 -4.35 7.44
N GLY A 95 7.87 -3.43 7.51
CA GLY A 95 8.67 -3.20 8.70
C GLY A 95 7.88 -2.56 9.83
N THR A 96 7.01 -1.61 9.55
CA THR A 96 6.15 -0.98 10.57
C THR A 96 5.03 -1.89 11.03
N THR A 97 4.55 -2.80 10.18
CA THR A 97 3.50 -3.77 10.55
C THR A 97 4.08 -5.00 11.25
N PHE A 98 5.11 -5.62 10.67
CA PHE A 98 5.61 -6.95 11.05
C PHE A 98 7.01 -6.94 11.66
N GLY A 99 7.73 -5.83 11.61
CA GLY A 99 9.07 -5.71 12.19
C GLY A 99 9.10 -5.73 13.72
N SER A 100 10.28 -5.86 14.30
CA SER A 100 10.47 -5.61 15.71
C SER A 100 10.09 -4.17 16.06
N ARG A 101 9.78 -3.89 17.31
CA ARG A 101 9.49 -2.51 17.75
C ARG A 101 10.64 -1.57 17.36
N LYS A 102 11.88 -1.99 17.58
CA LYS A 102 13.08 -1.23 17.24
C LYS A 102 13.17 -0.91 15.74
N ASP A 103 12.94 -1.92 14.89
CA ASP A 103 13.02 -1.74 13.43
C ASP A 103 11.88 -0.84 12.91
N ALA A 104 10.68 -1.01 13.45
CA ALA A 104 9.53 -0.18 13.09
C ALA A 104 9.76 1.30 13.46
N GLU A 105 10.25 1.57 14.66
CA GLU A 105 10.57 2.92 15.14
C GLU A 105 11.72 3.54 14.33
N TRP A 106 12.75 2.76 14.01
CA TRP A 106 13.83 3.21 13.14
C TRP A 106 13.35 3.57 11.73
N LEU A 107 12.46 2.77 11.13
CA LEU A 107 11.89 3.08 9.81
C LEU A 107 11.05 4.34 9.82
N ILE A 108 10.24 4.53 10.85
CA ILE A 108 9.41 5.73 11.01
C ILE A 108 10.31 6.97 11.10
N GLU A 109 11.34 6.94 11.95
CA GLU A 109 12.26 8.07 12.12
C GLU A 109 13.07 8.33 10.84
N LYS A 110 13.51 7.29 10.14
CA LYS A 110 14.19 7.42 8.85
C LYS A 110 13.30 8.12 7.82
N VAL A 111 12.03 7.72 7.70
CA VAL A 111 11.09 8.33 6.74
C VAL A 111 10.76 9.76 7.17
N ARG A 112 10.54 10.01 8.47
CA ARG A 112 10.32 11.35 9.01
C ARG A 112 11.47 12.29 8.66
N THR A 113 12.71 11.86 8.85
CA THR A 113 13.91 12.64 8.50
C THR A 113 13.97 12.94 7.00
N VAL A 114 13.65 11.97 6.14
CA VAL A 114 13.60 12.19 4.69
C VAL A 114 12.52 13.22 4.34
N HIS A 115 11.33 13.12 4.95
CA HIS A 115 10.23 14.04 4.68
C HIS A 115 10.55 15.51 5.04
N LEU A 116 11.38 15.76 6.06
CA LEU A 116 11.84 17.11 6.40
C LEU A 116 12.69 17.77 5.29
N GLN A 117 13.28 16.97 4.40
CA GLN A 117 14.09 17.47 3.28
C GLN A 117 13.28 17.64 1.98
N VAL A 118 12.05 17.12 1.94
CA VAL A 118 11.18 17.15 0.76
C VAL A 118 10.28 18.37 0.83
N VAL A 119 10.77 19.50 0.31
CA VAL A 119 10.09 20.78 0.27
C VAL A 119 10.23 21.41 -1.11
N GLY A 120 9.27 22.25 -1.52
CA GLY A 120 9.33 22.92 -2.81
C GLY A 120 8.04 23.69 -3.10
N HIS A 121 7.79 23.95 -4.39
CA HIS A 121 6.58 24.63 -4.88
C HIS A 121 5.92 23.79 -5.97
N ALA A 122 4.62 23.62 -5.87
CA ALA A 122 3.81 22.97 -6.91
C ALA A 122 3.75 23.86 -8.17
N PRO A 123 3.32 23.35 -9.33
CA PRO A 123 3.22 24.13 -10.57
C PRO A 123 2.35 25.38 -10.48
N ASP A 124 1.39 25.39 -9.56
CA ASP A 124 0.50 26.53 -9.30
C ASP A 124 1.09 27.54 -8.30
N GLY A 125 2.35 27.37 -7.90
CA GLY A 125 3.08 28.25 -6.99
C GLY A 125 2.85 27.97 -5.50
N ARG A 126 1.93 27.09 -5.12
CA ARG A 126 1.73 26.75 -3.70
C ARG A 126 2.94 25.99 -3.14
N PRO A 127 3.42 26.38 -1.93
CA PRO A 127 4.48 25.62 -1.28
C PRO A 127 3.98 24.24 -0.84
N TYR A 128 4.87 23.24 -0.83
CA TYR A 128 4.62 21.94 -0.24
C TYR A 128 5.77 21.51 0.67
N ALA A 129 5.44 20.71 1.66
CA ALA A 129 6.40 19.96 2.48
C ALA A 129 5.85 18.55 2.71
N ALA A 130 6.66 17.52 2.47
CA ALA A 130 6.21 16.13 2.73
C ALA A 130 6.00 15.85 4.23
N SER A 131 6.50 16.70 5.10
CA SER A 131 6.26 16.70 6.55
C SER A 131 4.98 17.47 6.96
N ASP A 132 4.23 18.02 6.01
CA ASP A 132 2.96 18.69 6.30
C ASP A 132 1.96 17.67 6.87
N PRO A 133 1.39 17.93 8.08
CA PRO A 133 0.46 17.00 8.71
C PRO A 133 -0.77 16.65 7.87
N GLU A 134 -1.28 17.59 7.07
CA GLU A 134 -2.45 17.33 6.20
C GLU A 134 -2.08 16.42 5.03
N LEU A 135 -0.91 16.63 4.42
CA LEU A 135 -0.42 15.75 3.35
C LEU A 135 -0.10 14.34 3.87
N LEU A 136 0.47 14.23 5.08
CA LEU A 136 0.70 12.94 5.73
C LEU A 136 -0.62 12.21 6.00
N THR A 137 -1.64 12.93 6.50
CA THR A 137 -2.98 12.35 6.72
C THR A 137 -3.62 11.91 5.41
N TRP A 138 -3.54 12.70 4.34
CA TRP A 138 -4.04 12.30 3.02
C TRP A 138 -3.40 11.01 2.51
N VAL A 139 -2.07 10.96 2.52
CA VAL A 139 -1.32 9.79 2.03
C VAL A 139 -1.70 8.54 2.84
N HIS A 140 -1.79 8.68 4.16
CA HIS A 140 -2.21 7.61 5.06
C HIS A 140 -3.63 7.11 4.74
N VAL A 141 -4.62 8.02 4.69
CA VAL A 141 -6.02 7.65 4.42
C VAL A 141 -6.18 6.95 3.07
N ALA A 142 -5.53 7.47 2.02
CA ALA A 142 -5.55 6.85 0.70
C ALA A 142 -4.97 5.43 0.73
N GLU A 143 -3.91 5.21 1.53
CA GLU A 143 -3.21 3.94 1.66
C GLU A 143 -4.04 2.93 2.45
N VAL A 144 -4.40 3.24 3.69
CA VAL A 144 -5.08 2.30 4.59
C VAL A 144 -6.51 2.00 4.15
N GLY A 145 -7.21 2.97 3.58
CA GLY A 145 -8.53 2.76 2.98
C GLY A 145 -8.47 1.80 1.80
N SER A 146 -7.45 1.91 0.93
CA SER A 146 -7.24 1.01 -0.19
C SER A 146 -6.85 -0.41 0.27
N PHE A 147 -6.02 -0.56 1.31
CA PHE A 147 -5.65 -1.87 1.86
C PHE A 147 -6.85 -2.59 2.45
N LEU A 148 -7.65 -1.90 3.27
CA LEU A 148 -8.85 -2.48 3.83
C LEU A 148 -9.87 -2.86 2.75
N ALA A 149 -10.11 -1.99 1.77
CA ALA A 149 -11.01 -2.27 0.65
C ALA A 149 -10.58 -3.50 -0.15
N ALA A 150 -9.26 -3.66 -0.41
CA ALA A 150 -8.71 -4.84 -1.07
C ALA A 150 -8.86 -6.11 -0.21
N HIS A 151 -8.61 -6.01 1.09
CA HIS A 151 -8.80 -7.12 2.03
C HIS A 151 -10.25 -7.60 2.06
N LEU A 152 -11.20 -6.68 2.18
CA LEU A 152 -12.63 -6.99 2.17
C LEU A 152 -13.05 -7.64 0.85
N ARG A 153 -12.53 -7.18 -0.29
CA ARG A 153 -12.92 -7.70 -1.61
C ARG A 153 -12.31 -9.07 -1.94
N TYR A 154 -11.07 -9.32 -1.53
CA TYR A 154 -10.29 -10.47 -2.03
C TYR A 154 -9.82 -11.45 -0.96
N ARG A 155 -9.93 -11.10 0.32
CA ARG A 155 -9.48 -11.95 1.42
C ARG A 155 -10.57 -12.30 2.42
N ASN A 156 -11.17 -11.31 3.05
CA ASN A 156 -12.20 -11.51 4.08
C ASN A 156 -13.37 -10.54 3.92
N PRO A 157 -14.38 -10.87 3.12
CA PRO A 157 -15.55 -10.01 2.93
C PRO A 157 -16.45 -9.90 4.17
N HIS A 158 -16.21 -10.74 5.20
CA HIS A 158 -17.01 -10.81 6.42
C HIS A 158 -16.31 -10.18 7.63
N LEU A 159 -15.20 -9.44 7.43
CA LEU A 159 -14.56 -8.70 8.51
C LEU A 159 -15.57 -7.75 9.15
N SER A 160 -15.76 -7.88 10.47
CA SER A 160 -16.80 -7.12 11.17
C SER A 160 -16.57 -5.61 11.09
N GLY A 161 -17.63 -4.81 11.15
CA GLY A 161 -17.50 -3.37 11.19
C GLY A 161 -16.65 -2.87 12.36
N ARG A 162 -16.74 -3.52 13.52
CA ARG A 162 -15.90 -3.23 14.68
C ARG A 162 -14.41 -3.49 14.38
N ASP A 163 -14.09 -4.59 13.71
CA ASP A 163 -12.69 -4.89 13.36
C ASP A 163 -12.17 -3.96 12.26
N GLN A 164 -13.04 -3.52 11.33
CA GLN A 164 -12.66 -2.50 10.35
C GLN A 164 -12.30 -1.17 11.03
N ASP A 165 -13.08 -0.73 12.02
CA ASP A 165 -12.78 0.48 12.78
C ASP A 165 -11.52 0.29 13.64
N ARG A 166 -11.35 -0.89 14.26
CA ARG A 166 -10.13 -1.25 14.99
C ARG A 166 -8.89 -1.23 14.10
N TYR A 167 -8.99 -1.65 12.85
CA TYR A 167 -7.88 -1.54 11.89
C TYR A 167 -7.43 -0.10 11.69
N TYR A 168 -8.38 0.83 11.47
CA TYR A 168 -8.05 2.25 11.31
C TYR A 168 -7.44 2.84 12.58
N ASP A 169 -7.97 2.50 13.74
CA ASP A 169 -7.44 2.97 15.03
C ASP A 169 -6.02 2.46 15.28
N GLU A 170 -5.77 1.18 15.06
CA GLU A 170 -4.43 0.59 15.22
C GLU A 170 -3.40 1.26 14.30
N ILE A 171 -3.69 1.36 12.99
CA ILE A 171 -2.71 1.79 11.99
C ILE A 171 -2.46 3.31 12.02
N ALA A 172 -3.37 4.11 12.59
CA ALA A 172 -3.20 5.55 12.80
C ALA A 172 -1.91 5.88 13.57
N LEU A 173 -1.47 5.00 14.46
CA LEU A 173 -0.23 5.13 15.22
C LEU A 173 0.99 5.41 14.32
N VAL A 174 1.09 4.78 13.15
CA VAL A 174 2.22 4.97 12.23
C VAL A 174 2.19 6.38 11.64
N ALA A 175 1.02 6.82 11.18
CA ALA A 175 0.85 8.16 10.61
C ALA A 175 1.14 9.27 11.62
N GLU A 176 0.65 9.13 12.85
CA GLU A 176 0.88 10.08 13.94
C GLU A 176 2.37 10.19 14.31
N ARG A 177 3.07 9.07 14.36
CA ARG A 177 4.52 9.05 14.59
C ARG A 177 5.32 9.67 13.44
N LEU A 178 4.79 9.65 12.21
CA LEU A 178 5.36 10.40 11.08
C LEU A 178 5.08 11.90 11.16
N GLY A 179 4.12 12.34 11.96
CA GLY A 179 3.75 13.75 12.15
C GLY A 179 2.36 14.12 11.65
N ALA A 180 1.56 13.15 11.17
CA ALA A 180 0.17 13.39 10.79
C ALA A 180 -0.67 13.86 12.00
N ARG A 181 -1.72 14.62 11.74
CA ARG A 181 -2.64 15.12 12.76
C ARG A 181 -4.09 14.83 12.36
N ASN A 182 -4.97 14.74 13.36
CA ASN A 182 -6.39 14.48 13.15
C ASN A 182 -6.62 13.26 12.25
N VAL A 183 -5.84 12.20 12.49
CA VAL A 183 -5.90 10.97 11.68
C VAL A 183 -7.22 10.26 11.92
N PRO A 184 -8.02 10.00 10.86
CA PRO A 184 -9.28 9.27 10.97
C PRO A 184 -9.06 7.83 11.50
N ARG A 185 -9.91 7.41 12.47
CA ARG A 185 -9.76 6.14 13.19
C ARG A 185 -10.96 5.19 13.04
N SER A 186 -11.93 5.57 12.22
CA SER A 186 -13.13 4.76 11.95
C SER A 186 -13.55 4.86 10.49
N ARG A 187 -14.37 3.94 10.03
CA ARG A 187 -14.94 3.96 8.67
C ARG A 187 -15.71 5.25 8.39
N GLU A 188 -16.45 5.75 9.37
CA GLU A 188 -17.20 6.99 9.29
C GLU A 188 -16.26 8.18 9.10
N GLU A 189 -15.25 8.32 9.97
CA GLU A 189 -14.25 9.38 9.88
C GLU A 189 -13.44 9.32 8.57
N ILE A 190 -13.11 8.13 8.07
CA ILE A 190 -12.48 7.96 6.75
C ILE A 190 -13.40 8.45 5.62
N ALA A 191 -14.67 8.11 5.67
CA ALA A 191 -15.65 8.55 4.66
C ALA A 191 -15.82 10.08 4.67
N ASP A 192 -15.93 10.68 5.84
CA ASP A 192 -16.04 12.13 6.03
C ASP A 192 -14.78 12.84 5.57
N TYR A 193 -13.61 12.33 5.91
CA TYR A 193 -12.33 12.88 5.45
C TYR A 193 -12.23 12.85 3.91
N LEU A 194 -12.57 11.71 3.28
CA LEU A 194 -12.56 11.60 1.82
C LEU A 194 -13.57 12.54 1.15
N ALA A 195 -14.72 12.78 1.75
CA ALA A 195 -15.68 13.77 1.26
C ALA A 195 -15.13 15.20 1.37
N CYS A 196 -14.51 15.54 2.50
CA CYS A 196 -13.95 16.84 2.78
C CYS A 196 -12.75 17.19 1.88
N ILE A 197 -11.83 16.24 1.64
CA ILE A 197 -10.61 16.48 0.85
C ILE A 197 -10.88 16.56 -0.65
N ARG A 198 -11.96 15.97 -1.14
CA ARG A 198 -12.28 15.85 -2.59
C ARG A 198 -12.17 17.14 -3.38
N PRO A 199 -12.63 18.32 -2.90
CA PRO A 199 -12.49 19.59 -3.63
C PRO A 199 -11.03 20.02 -3.87
N GLN A 200 -10.09 19.49 -3.13
CA GLN A 200 -8.65 19.80 -3.26
C GLN A 200 -7.95 18.86 -4.26
N LEU A 201 -8.63 17.78 -4.68
CA LEU A 201 -8.03 16.79 -5.57
C LEU A 201 -8.18 17.23 -7.03
N LEU A 202 -7.16 16.91 -7.83
CA LEU A 202 -7.07 17.27 -9.23
C LEU A 202 -6.38 16.16 -10.01
N CYS A 203 -6.93 15.84 -11.20
CA CYS A 203 -6.24 15.00 -12.17
C CYS A 203 -5.63 15.88 -13.26
N ASP A 204 -4.40 16.26 -13.10
CA ASP A 204 -3.61 17.03 -14.07
C ASP A 204 -2.78 16.11 -15.01
N GLU A 205 -1.87 16.71 -15.77
CA GLU A 205 -0.96 15.97 -16.65
C GLU A 205 0.01 15.07 -15.86
N ARG A 206 0.50 15.54 -14.70
CA ARG A 206 1.39 14.74 -13.83
C ARG A 206 0.67 13.52 -13.25
N SER A 207 -0.60 13.67 -12.85
CA SER A 207 -1.42 12.55 -12.36
C SER A 207 -1.62 11.49 -13.46
N ARG A 208 -1.88 11.91 -14.71
CA ARG A 208 -2.02 11.00 -15.86
C ARG A 208 -0.70 10.31 -16.20
N GLU A 209 0.42 11.02 -16.11
CA GLU A 209 1.75 10.43 -16.31
C GLU A 209 2.07 9.35 -15.25
N VAL A 210 1.77 9.61 -13.97
CA VAL A 210 1.92 8.60 -12.91
C VAL A 210 1.06 7.38 -13.21
N LEU A 211 -0.21 7.56 -13.58
CA LEU A 211 -1.09 6.46 -13.96
C LEU A 211 -0.50 5.65 -15.13
N ARG A 212 -0.04 6.33 -16.19
CA ARG A 212 0.58 5.68 -17.34
C ARG A 212 1.80 4.85 -16.92
N LEU A 213 2.71 5.43 -16.14
CA LEU A 213 3.92 4.74 -15.66
C LEU A 213 3.61 3.55 -14.75
N LEU A 214 2.55 3.63 -13.96
CA LEU A 214 2.08 2.49 -13.16
C LEU A 214 1.55 1.37 -14.05
N LEU A 215 0.74 1.69 -15.06
CA LEU A 215 0.17 0.71 -15.97
C LEU A 215 1.24 0.05 -16.87
N ASP A 216 2.27 0.80 -17.23
CA ASP A 216 3.40 0.34 -18.04
C ASP A 216 4.54 -0.29 -17.20
N ALA A 217 4.37 -0.37 -15.88
CA ALA A 217 5.42 -0.88 -14.99
C ALA A 217 5.87 -2.28 -15.41
N PRO A 218 7.19 -2.51 -15.56
CA PRO A 218 7.69 -3.77 -16.08
C PRO A 218 7.38 -4.93 -15.11
N ALA A 219 6.85 -6.02 -15.64
CA ALA A 219 6.70 -7.25 -14.88
C ALA A 219 8.07 -7.90 -14.64
N PRO A 220 8.28 -8.59 -13.51
CA PRO A 220 9.54 -9.25 -13.18
C PRO A 220 10.00 -10.29 -14.22
N SER A 221 9.07 -10.85 -14.99
CA SER A 221 9.33 -11.78 -16.08
C SER A 221 8.18 -11.76 -17.10
N THR A 222 8.43 -12.30 -18.29
CA THR A 222 7.38 -12.45 -19.33
C THR A 222 6.21 -13.29 -18.84
N LEU A 223 6.46 -14.33 -18.07
CA LEU A 223 5.42 -15.18 -17.48
C LEU A 223 4.59 -14.46 -16.41
N ALA A 224 5.14 -13.46 -15.76
CA ALA A 224 4.44 -12.65 -14.75
C ALA A 224 3.59 -11.52 -15.35
N LYS A 225 3.77 -11.18 -16.64
CA LYS A 225 3.03 -10.08 -17.30
C LYS A 225 1.51 -10.20 -17.17
N PRO A 226 0.86 -11.35 -17.46
CA PRO A 226 -0.60 -11.45 -17.33
C PRO A 226 -1.08 -11.25 -15.89
N PHE A 227 -0.28 -11.74 -14.94
CA PHE A 227 -0.57 -11.54 -13.52
C PHE A 227 -0.42 -10.07 -13.12
N GLY A 228 0.67 -9.40 -13.51
CA GLY A 228 0.87 -7.97 -13.26
C GLY A 228 -0.27 -7.12 -13.84
N ALA A 229 -0.67 -7.39 -15.09
CA ALA A 229 -1.79 -6.72 -15.73
C ALA A 229 -3.11 -6.95 -14.97
N LEU A 230 -3.37 -8.18 -14.49
CA LEU A 230 -4.55 -8.48 -13.68
C LEU A 230 -4.54 -7.68 -12.36
N MET A 231 -3.40 -7.58 -11.67
CA MET A 231 -3.28 -6.82 -10.43
C MET A 231 -3.48 -5.32 -10.67
N MET A 232 -2.96 -4.77 -11.77
CA MET A 232 -3.20 -3.38 -12.18
C MET A 232 -4.69 -3.11 -12.41
N GLN A 233 -5.36 -3.96 -13.20
CA GLN A 233 -6.80 -3.84 -13.44
C GLN A 233 -7.61 -3.98 -12.15
N ALA A 234 -7.18 -4.84 -11.22
CA ALA A 234 -7.81 -4.97 -9.91
C ALA A 234 -7.63 -3.72 -9.04
N GLY A 235 -6.47 -3.06 -9.12
CA GLY A 235 -6.25 -1.77 -8.47
C GLY A 235 -7.14 -0.65 -9.02
N ILE A 236 -7.35 -0.61 -10.33
CA ILE A 236 -8.30 0.31 -10.98
C ILE A 236 -9.74 0.00 -10.53
N ASP A 237 -10.15 -1.28 -10.55
CA ASP A 237 -11.49 -1.69 -10.10
C ASP A 237 -11.74 -1.41 -8.61
N LEU A 238 -10.69 -1.27 -7.82
CA LEU A 238 -10.76 -0.97 -6.39
C LEU A 238 -10.98 0.50 -6.08
N LEU A 239 -10.59 1.40 -6.98
CA LEU A 239 -10.74 2.85 -6.79
C LEU A 239 -12.21 3.20 -6.45
N PRO A 240 -12.43 4.19 -5.57
CA PRO A 240 -13.75 4.83 -5.46
C PRO A 240 -14.21 5.34 -6.83
N ASP A 241 -15.51 5.23 -7.13
CA ASP A 241 -16.03 5.60 -8.46
C ASP A 241 -15.69 7.04 -8.85
N TRP A 242 -15.73 7.96 -7.88
CA TRP A 242 -15.33 9.35 -8.11
C TRP A 242 -13.85 9.51 -8.51
N ALA A 243 -12.95 8.73 -7.90
CA ALA A 243 -11.53 8.77 -8.22
C ALA A 243 -11.24 8.12 -9.57
N GLY A 244 -11.90 7.00 -9.86
CA GLY A 244 -11.87 6.39 -11.18
C GLY A 244 -12.32 7.36 -12.28
N ALA A 245 -13.43 8.08 -12.06
CA ALA A 245 -13.92 9.10 -12.98
C ALA A 245 -12.89 10.23 -13.19
N MET A 246 -12.27 10.74 -12.12
CA MET A 246 -11.22 11.77 -12.23
C MET A 246 -10.02 11.31 -13.05
N LEU A 247 -9.62 10.03 -12.91
CA LEU A 247 -8.50 9.42 -13.63
C LEU A 247 -8.88 8.92 -15.04
N GLY A 248 -10.13 9.13 -15.48
CA GLY A 248 -10.62 8.64 -16.78
C GLY A 248 -10.70 7.11 -16.85
N GLN A 249 -10.81 6.43 -15.71
CA GLN A 249 -10.91 4.98 -15.61
C GLN A 249 -12.36 4.55 -15.39
N HIS A 250 -12.98 3.99 -16.44
CA HIS A 250 -14.39 3.59 -16.44
C HIS A 250 -14.54 2.10 -16.83
N PRO A 251 -14.06 1.13 -16.02
CA PRO A 251 -14.21 -0.27 -16.35
C PRO A 251 -15.70 -0.66 -16.39
N SER A 252 -16.10 -1.36 -17.44
CA SER A 252 -17.45 -1.89 -17.56
C SER A 252 -17.76 -2.93 -16.48
N LEU A 253 -19.05 -3.19 -16.22
CA LEU A 253 -19.45 -4.21 -15.25
C LEU A 253 -18.85 -5.60 -15.59
N LEU A 254 -18.80 -5.95 -16.86
CA LEU A 254 -18.20 -7.21 -17.31
C LEU A 254 -16.69 -7.25 -17.02
N GLN A 255 -15.97 -6.16 -17.32
CA GLN A 255 -14.54 -6.06 -16.99
C GLN A 255 -14.28 -6.20 -15.49
N ARG A 256 -15.06 -5.50 -14.64
CA ARG A 256 -14.99 -5.64 -13.18
C ARG A 256 -15.22 -7.10 -12.74
N GLN A 257 -16.23 -7.77 -13.27
CA GLN A 257 -16.51 -9.18 -12.94
C GLN A 257 -15.39 -10.11 -13.34
N LEU A 258 -14.85 -9.97 -14.56
CA LEU A 258 -13.74 -10.78 -15.06
C LEU A 258 -12.47 -10.59 -14.23
N VAL A 259 -12.11 -9.35 -13.90
CA VAL A 259 -10.97 -9.02 -13.05
C VAL A 259 -11.12 -9.64 -11.66
N ARG A 260 -12.27 -9.44 -11.02
CA ARG A 260 -12.56 -10.02 -9.68
C ARG A 260 -12.51 -11.54 -9.69
N ALA A 261 -13.07 -12.19 -10.71
CA ALA A 261 -12.99 -13.65 -10.87
C ALA A 261 -11.56 -14.13 -11.09
N GLY A 262 -10.78 -13.41 -11.92
CA GLY A 262 -9.36 -13.70 -12.15
C GLY A 262 -8.52 -13.65 -10.87
N VAL A 263 -8.68 -12.58 -10.08
CA VAL A 263 -8.00 -12.44 -8.78
C VAL A 263 -8.42 -13.55 -7.81
N LYS A 264 -9.72 -13.82 -7.68
CA LYS A 264 -10.22 -14.88 -6.79
C LYS A 264 -9.66 -16.26 -7.15
N ARG A 265 -9.40 -16.55 -8.43
CA ARG A 265 -8.81 -17.82 -8.89
C ARG A 265 -7.30 -17.88 -8.69
N SER A 266 -6.60 -16.77 -8.87
CA SER A 266 -5.13 -16.72 -8.76
C SER A 266 -4.62 -16.53 -7.32
N ALA A 267 -5.33 -15.81 -6.46
CA ALA A 267 -4.91 -15.52 -5.10
C ALA A 267 -4.62 -16.77 -4.23
N PRO A 268 -5.38 -17.88 -4.28
CA PRO A 268 -5.05 -19.10 -3.55
C PRO A 268 -3.70 -19.70 -3.93
N LEU A 269 -3.32 -19.65 -5.22
CA LEU A 269 -2.02 -20.11 -5.70
C LEU A 269 -0.88 -19.28 -5.11
N LEU A 270 -1.05 -17.97 -5.04
CA LEU A 270 -0.05 -17.06 -4.47
C LEU A 270 0.11 -17.28 -2.97
N ARG A 271 -0.99 -17.44 -2.24
CA ARG A 271 -0.98 -17.78 -0.80
C ARG A 271 -0.29 -19.11 -0.53
N TRP A 272 -0.55 -20.11 -1.36
CA TRP A 272 0.12 -21.41 -1.28
C TRP A 272 1.62 -21.29 -1.55
N ALA A 273 2.03 -20.44 -2.48
CA ALA A 273 3.43 -20.27 -2.84
C ALA A 273 4.22 -19.47 -1.78
N MET A 274 3.60 -18.49 -1.13
CA MET A 274 4.25 -17.56 -0.20
C MET A 274 4.41 -18.19 1.19
N ARG A 275 5.58 -18.74 1.51
CA ARG A 275 5.92 -19.29 2.84
C ARG A 275 6.87 -18.43 3.65
N ASN A 276 7.62 -17.55 3.00
CA ASN A 276 8.61 -16.69 3.61
C ASN A 276 8.28 -15.20 3.49
N GLY A 277 7.00 -14.87 3.35
CA GLY A 277 6.52 -13.49 3.38
C GLY A 277 6.67 -12.85 4.77
N SER A 278 6.39 -11.56 4.84
CA SER A 278 6.59 -10.78 6.07
C SER A 278 5.80 -11.35 7.27
N VAL A 279 4.53 -11.69 7.08
CA VAL A 279 3.68 -12.24 8.13
C VAL A 279 4.16 -13.60 8.62
N GLN A 280 4.61 -14.50 7.73
CA GLN A 280 5.13 -15.81 8.12
C GLN A 280 6.43 -15.69 8.95
N ARG A 281 7.33 -14.80 8.55
CA ARG A 281 8.55 -14.51 9.30
C ARG A 281 8.23 -13.92 10.69
N ALA A 282 7.29 -12.98 10.75
CA ALA A 282 6.85 -12.41 12.03
C ALA A 282 6.18 -13.47 12.93
N HIS A 283 5.36 -14.37 12.38
CA HIS A 283 4.80 -15.49 13.15
C HIS A 283 5.90 -16.41 13.71
N ARG A 284 6.96 -16.72 12.94
CA ARG A 284 8.12 -17.47 13.45
C ARG A 284 8.87 -16.72 14.55
N ARG A 285 8.93 -15.39 14.48
CA ARG A 285 9.47 -14.56 15.58
C ARG A 285 8.66 -14.72 16.86
N MET A 286 7.34 -14.80 16.73
CA MET A 286 6.41 -14.96 17.86
C MET A 286 6.27 -16.41 18.35
N GLY A 287 6.91 -17.39 17.69
CA GLY A 287 6.75 -18.80 18.04
C GLY A 287 5.37 -19.39 17.70
N LEU A 288 4.67 -18.81 16.72
CA LEU A 288 3.32 -19.20 16.30
C LEU A 288 3.30 -20.15 15.08
N MET A 289 4.46 -20.61 14.60
CA MET A 289 4.62 -21.52 13.45
C MET A 289 5.64 -22.61 13.76
#